data_179313633e45d13e74eb6fd0534d2eca
#
_entry.id   179313633e45d13e74eb6fd0534d2eca
#
_cell.length_a   1.000
_cell.length_b   1.000
_cell.length_c   1.000
_cell.angle_alpha   90.00
_cell.angle_beta   90.00
_cell.angle_gamma   90.00
#
_symmetry.space_group_name_H-M   'P 1'
#
loop_
_entity.id
_entity.type
_entity.pdbx_description
1 polymer ?
#
loop_
_entity_poly.entity_id
_entity_poly.type
_entity_poly.pdbx_seq_one_letter_code
_entity_poly.pdbx_strand_id
1 'polypeptide(L)'
;MESVYTRRWNASYTMDFDHDAAALWEVISTPDILEACHPFCQSNKAIQWDKDGHSDVLVYLNGRTYTRRFQTWSEGDGFTLLIGEEGGPQSYVVWELTALSHQASRLTITVYPYILAKLPRVLALLPHILWVRPRLQKYLKSVISGFQYHLEHGEKVPRNHFGRHPWFS
;
A
#
# COMPACT_ATOMS: atom_id res chain seq x y z
N MET A 1 -14.71 -1.41 14.06
CA MET A 1 -14.24 -2.30 12.94
C MET A 1 -12.71 -2.35 12.88
N GLU A 2 -12.03 -1.24 12.95
CA GLU A 2 -10.56 -1.11 12.95
C GLU A 2 -9.85 -1.99 14.01
N SER A 3 -10.37 -2.05 15.21
CA SER A 3 -9.79 -2.82 16.34
C SER A 3 -9.61 -4.32 16.08
N VAL A 4 -10.36 -4.90 15.14
CA VAL A 4 -10.24 -6.32 14.79
C VAL A 4 -8.98 -6.58 13.96
N TYR A 5 -8.65 -5.67 13.06
CA TYR A 5 -7.48 -5.78 12.19
C TYR A 5 -6.19 -5.42 12.89
N THR A 6 -6.20 -4.37 13.70
CA THR A 6 -5.02 -3.85 14.40
C THR A 6 -4.52 -4.77 15.52
N ARG A 7 -5.30 -5.81 15.89
CA ARG A 7 -4.82 -6.90 16.75
C ARG A 7 -3.85 -7.86 16.07
N ARG A 8 -3.76 -7.84 14.73
CA ARG A 8 -2.83 -8.68 13.96
C ARG A 8 -1.41 -8.13 14.07
N TRP A 9 -0.41 -8.98 13.85
CA TRP A 9 0.96 -8.54 13.64
C TRP A 9 1.03 -7.76 12.33
N ASN A 10 1.78 -6.66 12.33
CA ASN A 10 1.91 -5.80 11.16
C ASN A 10 3.32 -5.83 10.55
N ALA A 11 3.41 -5.32 9.34
CA ALA A 11 4.64 -4.92 8.70
C ALA A 11 4.48 -3.48 8.22
N SER A 12 5.50 -2.67 8.40
CA SER A 12 5.47 -1.27 8.00
C SER A 12 6.79 -0.88 7.33
N TYR A 13 6.71 0.12 6.45
CA TYR A 13 7.85 0.75 5.83
C TYR A 13 7.62 2.26 5.75
N THR A 14 8.67 3.03 6.04
CA THR A 14 8.67 4.49 6.05
C THR A 14 9.76 5.00 5.14
N MET A 15 9.47 6.04 4.36
CA MET A 15 10.43 6.71 3.48
C MET A 15 10.20 8.21 3.50
N ASP A 16 11.28 8.96 3.50
CA ASP A 16 11.27 10.40 3.36
C ASP A 16 11.42 10.78 1.87
N PHE A 17 10.73 11.83 1.46
CA PHE A 17 10.68 12.35 0.10
C PHE A 17 11.19 13.80 0.10
N ASP A 18 12.01 14.15 -0.89
CA ASP A 18 12.43 15.53 -1.16
C ASP A 18 11.35 16.27 -1.96
N HIS A 19 10.11 16.09 -1.55
CA HIS A 19 8.91 16.72 -2.10
C HIS A 19 7.99 17.09 -0.94
N ASP A 20 7.27 18.19 -1.06
CA ASP A 20 6.30 18.58 -0.04
C ASP A 20 5.14 17.60 0.06
N ALA A 21 4.43 17.66 1.19
CA ALA A 21 3.32 16.73 1.45
C ALA A 21 2.16 16.93 0.46
N ALA A 22 1.94 18.14 -0.05
CA ALA A 22 0.86 18.39 -1.00
C ALA A 22 1.14 17.72 -2.36
N ALA A 23 2.37 17.82 -2.86
CA ALA A 23 2.76 17.15 -4.11
C ALA A 23 2.68 15.62 -3.99
N LEU A 24 3.11 15.06 -2.86
CA LEU A 24 2.99 13.61 -2.64
C LEU A 24 1.53 13.18 -2.46
N TRP A 25 0.72 13.99 -1.76
CA TRP A 25 -0.72 13.74 -1.63
C TRP A 25 -1.43 13.71 -2.97
N GLU A 26 -1.18 14.69 -3.82
CA GLU A 26 -1.75 14.76 -5.17
C GLU A 26 -1.50 13.46 -5.95
N VAL A 27 -0.30 12.91 -5.84
CA VAL A 27 0.03 11.64 -6.50
C VAL A 27 -0.70 10.47 -5.85
N ILE A 28 -0.57 10.25 -4.53
CA ILE A 28 -1.14 9.05 -3.89
C ILE A 28 -2.68 9.03 -3.86
N SER A 29 -3.33 10.20 -3.98
CA SER A 29 -4.78 10.35 -4.00
C SER A 29 -5.41 10.31 -5.41
N THR A 30 -4.59 10.23 -6.46
CA THR A 30 -5.08 10.16 -7.84
C THR A 30 -5.65 8.76 -8.16
N PRO A 31 -6.85 8.68 -8.80
CA PRO A 31 -7.39 7.40 -9.26
C PRO A 31 -6.45 6.74 -10.30
N ASP A 32 -6.44 5.41 -10.33
CA ASP A 32 -5.62 4.58 -11.25
C ASP A 32 -4.09 4.77 -11.11
N ILE A 33 -3.61 5.52 -10.13
CA ILE A 33 -2.19 5.92 -9.99
C ILE A 33 -1.24 4.74 -9.85
N LEU A 34 -1.71 3.60 -9.37
CA LEU A 34 -0.86 2.43 -9.22
C LEU A 34 -0.36 1.88 -10.57
N GLU A 35 -1.04 2.19 -11.69
CA GLU A 35 -0.50 1.87 -13.02
C GLU A 35 0.81 2.60 -13.32
N ALA A 36 0.98 3.80 -12.78
CA ALA A 36 2.19 4.60 -12.97
C ALA A 36 3.24 4.34 -11.88
N CYS A 37 2.83 4.15 -10.64
CA CYS A 37 3.74 4.15 -9.50
C CYS A 37 4.06 2.76 -8.93
N HIS A 38 3.23 1.73 -9.16
CA HIS A 38 3.38 0.46 -8.49
C HIS A 38 4.15 -0.56 -9.35
N PRO A 39 5.37 -0.99 -8.97
CA PRO A 39 6.26 -1.81 -9.82
C PRO A 39 5.74 -3.23 -10.08
N PHE A 40 4.75 -3.70 -9.31
CA PHE A 40 4.12 -5.01 -9.49
C PHE A 40 2.70 -4.91 -10.06
N CYS A 41 2.28 -3.72 -10.50
CA CYS A 41 0.96 -3.49 -11.06
C CYS A 41 0.92 -3.88 -12.54
N GLN A 42 -0.04 -4.74 -12.90
CA GLN A 42 -0.41 -4.99 -14.28
C GLN A 42 -1.48 -3.98 -14.73
N SER A 43 -2.50 -3.77 -13.91
CA SER A 43 -3.53 -2.75 -14.12
C SER A 43 -4.14 -2.30 -12.79
N ASN A 44 -4.58 -1.05 -12.75
CA ASN A 44 -5.32 -0.49 -11.62
C ASN A 44 -6.48 0.34 -12.17
N LYS A 45 -7.70 0.06 -11.74
CA LYS A 45 -8.91 0.74 -12.20
C LYS A 45 -9.81 1.12 -11.05
N ALA A 46 -10.12 2.41 -10.95
CA ALA A 46 -11.09 2.94 -10.02
C ALA A 46 -12.48 2.36 -10.33
N ILE A 47 -13.18 1.88 -9.30
CA ILE A 47 -14.59 1.48 -9.35
C ILE A 47 -15.45 2.66 -8.93
N GLN A 48 -15.07 3.32 -7.84
CA GLN A 48 -15.68 4.52 -7.30
C GLN A 48 -14.56 5.46 -6.83
N TRP A 49 -14.68 6.75 -7.15
CA TRP A 49 -13.70 7.75 -6.73
C TRP A 49 -14.38 9.12 -6.64
N ASP A 50 -15.19 9.28 -5.61
CA ASP A 50 -15.99 10.47 -5.38
C ASP A 50 -16.16 10.74 -3.88
N LYS A 51 -16.95 11.78 -3.53
CA LYS A 51 -17.25 12.17 -2.14
C LYS A 51 -17.94 11.07 -1.32
N ASP A 52 -18.59 10.11 -1.96
CA ASP A 52 -19.36 9.06 -1.31
C ASP A 52 -18.49 7.82 -1.01
N GLY A 53 -17.27 7.75 -1.60
CA GLY A 53 -16.32 6.71 -1.30
C GLY A 53 -15.25 6.50 -2.37
N HIS A 54 -14.24 5.69 -2.00
CA HIS A 54 -13.14 5.34 -2.88
C HIS A 54 -12.97 3.82 -2.90
N SER A 55 -12.88 3.26 -4.09
CA SER A 55 -12.54 1.85 -4.29
C SER A 55 -11.95 1.61 -5.67
N ASP A 56 -11.04 0.66 -5.79
CA ASP A 56 -10.46 0.24 -7.06
C ASP A 56 -10.12 -1.25 -7.09
N VAL A 57 -9.77 -1.72 -8.27
CA VAL A 57 -9.23 -3.05 -8.52
C VAL A 57 -7.77 -2.93 -8.91
N LEU A 58 -6.92 -3.70 -8.25
CA LEU A 58 -5.50 -3.85 -8.53
C LEU A 58 -5.23 -5.27 -9.03
N VAL A 59 -4.71 -5.38 -10.25
CA VAL A 59 -4.22 -6.63 -10.82
C VAL A 59 -2.70 -6.62 -10.76
N TYR A 60 -2.12 -7.60 -10.10
CA TYR A 60 -0.68 -7.79 -10.00
C TYR A 60 -0.10 -8.48 -11.24
N LEU A 61 1.22 -8.41 -11.43
CA LEU A 61 1.92 -9.00 -12.57
C LEU A 61 1.73 -10.51 -12.70
N ASN A 62 1.51 -11.21 -11.58
CA ASN A 62 1.21 -12.64 -11.56
C ASN A 62 -0.28 -12.97 -11.78
N GLY A 63 -1.10 -11.98 -12.13
CA GLY A 63 -2.54 -12.13 -12.38
C GLY A 63 -3.42 -12.10 -11.14
N ARG A 64 -2.85 -12.04 -9.92
CA ARG A 64 -3.65 -11.92 -8.70
C ARG A 64 -4.41 -10.61 -8.70
N THR A 65 -5.70 -10.67 -8.40
CA THR A 65 -6.60 -9.52 -8.45
C THR A 65 -7.12 -9.21 -7.05
N TYR A 66 -6.86 -7.99 -6.59
CA TYR A 66 -7.34 -7.49 -5.30
C TYR A 66 -8.24 -6.29 -5.50
N THR A 67 -9.33 -6.25 -4.72
CA THR A 67 -10.15 -5.06 -4.56
C THR A 67 -9.64 -4.27 -3.35
N ARG A 68 -9.44 -2.96 -3.54
CA ARG A 68 -9.13 -2.02 -2.47
C ARG A 68 -10.40 -1.22 -2.16
N ARG A 69 -10.81 -1.21 -0.89
CA ARG A 69 -11.95 -0.45 -0.39
C ARG A 69 -11.47 0.48 0.70
N PHE A 70 -11.47 1.77 0.43
CA PHE A 70 -11.02 2.77 1.38
C PHE A 70 -12.04 2.91 2.52
N GLN A 71 -11.55 2.97 3.75
CA GLN A 71 -12.36 3.01 4.97
C GLN A 71 -12.38 4.41 5.57
N THR A 72 -11.25 5.09 5.55
CA THR A 72 -11.09 6.46 5.97
C THR A 72 -10.30 7.22 4.93
N TRP A 73 -10.59 8.50 4.80
CA TRP A 73 -9.89 9.41 3.88
C TRP A 73 -9.73 10.75 4.58
N SER A 74 -8.49 11.15 4.85
CA SER A 74 -8.12 12.44 5.43
C SER A 74 -7.25 13.19 4.44
N GLU A 75 -7.80 14.25 3.87
CA GLU A 75 -7.16 15.05 2.83
C GLU A 75 -5.80 15.59 3.32
N GLY A 76 -4.73 15.26 2.60
CA GLY A 76 -3.38 15.67 2.93
C GLY A 76 -2.67 14.87 4.03
N ASP A 77 -3.39 14.02 4.79
CA ASP A 77 -2.82 13.25 5.91
C ASP A 77 -2.70 11.75 5.61
N GLY A 78 -3.61 11.22 4.78
CA GLY A 78 -3.58 9.80 4.43
C GLY A 78 -4.95 9.13 4.39
N PHE A 79 -4.93 7.82 4.34
CA PHE A 79 -6.14 7.00 4.26
C PHE A 79 -5.93 5.59 4.81
N THR A 80 -7.02 4.91 5.10
CA THR A 80 -7.00 3.49 5.44
C THR A 80 -7.86 2.70 4.46
N LEU A 81 -7.50 1.46 4.22
CA LEU A 81 -8.23 0.60 3.28
C LEU A 81 -8.21 -0.87 3.67
N LEU A 82 -9.19 -1.60 3.18
CA LEU A 82 -9.20 -3.06 3.13
C LEU A 82 -8.76 -3.51 1.74
N ILE A 83 -7.90 -4.53 1.67
CA ILE A 83 -7.39 -5.09 0.43
C ILE A 83 -7.38 -6.60 0.46
N GLY A 84 -7.86 -7.25 -0.59
CA GLY A 84 -7.88 -8.69 -0.76
C GLY A 84 -8.68 -9.13 -1.97
N GLU A 85 -8.76 -10.43 -2.19
CA GLU A 85 -9.60 -11.00 -3.23
C GLU A 85 -11.08 -10.76 -2.91
N GLU A 86 -11.91 -10.60 -3.93
CA GLU A 86 -13.35 -10.39 -3.77
C GLU A 86 -13.98 -11.60 -3.04
N GLY A 87 -14.74 -11.33 -1.98
CA GLY A 87 -15.32 -12.37 -1.12
C GLY A 87 -14.31 -13.14 -0.25
N GLY A 88 -13.01 -12.83 -0.35
CA GLY A 88 -11.94 -13.45 0.40
C GLY A 88 -11.54 -12.71 1.67
N PRO A 89 -10.51 -13.21 2.38
CA PRO A 89 -9.98 -12.54 3.55
C PRO A 89 -9.27 -11.23 3.15
N GLN A 90 -9.42 -10.22 4.02
CA GLN A 90 -8.90 -8.88 3.77
C GLN A 90 -7.73 -8.54 4.71
N SER A 91 -6.71 -7.87 4.17
CA SER A 91 -5.71 -7.15 4.93
C SER A 91 -6.18 -5.72 5.17
N TYR A 92 -5.82 -5.15 6.32
CA TYR A 92 -6.04 -3.74 6.61
C TYR A 92 -4.74 -2.97 6.39
N VAL A 93 -4.83 -1.85 5.70
CA VAL A 93 -3.66 -1.04 5.34
C VAL A 93 -3.90 0.41 5.74
N VAL A 94 -2.87 1.00 6.33
CA VAL A 94 -2.84 2.41 6.76
C VAL A 94 -1.76 3.12 5.97
N TRP A 95 -2.10 4.23 5.35
CA TRP A 95 -1.20 5.17 4.70
C TRP A 95 -1.19 6.46 5.48
N GLU A 96 -0.02 6.86 5.95
CA GLU A 96 0.17 8.07 6.75
C GLU A 96 1.19 8.97 6.06
N LEU A 97 0.76 10.19 5.77
CA LEU A 97 1.58 11.23 5.18
C LEU A 97 1.86 12.31 6.22
N THR A 98 3.12 12.67 6.39
CA THR A 98 3.55 13.69 7.35
C THR A 98 4.42 14.72 6.63
N ALA A 99 4.09 16.00 6.75
CA ALA A 99 4.97 17.08 6.32
C ALA A 99 6.17 17.18 7.27
N LEU A 100 7.39 17.15 6.72
CA LEU A 100 8.62 17.36 7.47
C LEU A 100 9.11 18.79 7.36
N SER A 101 8.91 19.38 6.17
CA SER A 101 9.21 20.79 5.88
C SER A 101 8.39 21.25 4.69
N HIS A 102 8.62 22.47 4.22
CA HIS A 102 8.01 22.99 2.98
C HIS A 102 8.46 22.28 1.70
N GLN A 103 9.50 21.44 1.76
CA GLN A 103 10.08 20.73 0.62
C GLN A 103 10.34 19.26 0.90
N ALA A 104 9.87 18.74 2.03
CA ALA A 104 10.08 17.36 2.41
C ALA A 104 8.85 16.78 3.12
N SER A 105 8.58 15.53 2.84
CA SER A 105 7.49 14.77 3.46
C SER A 105 7.92 13.36 3.79
N ARG A 106 7.10 12.66 4.55
CA ARG A 106 7.30 11.27 4.98
C ARG A 106 6.05 10.47 4.69
N LEU A 107 6.20 9.34 4.00
CA LEU A 107 5.14 8.37 3.80
C LEU A 107 5.43 7.10 4.59
N THR A 108 4.47 6.70 5.40
CA THR A 108 4.49 5.40 6.10
C THR A 108 3.33 4.55 5.62
N ILE A 109 3.60 3.32 5.21
CA ILE A 109 2.56 2.34 4.90
C ILE A 109 2.68 1.19 5.89
N THR A 110 1.58 0.92 6.61
CA THR A 110 1.47 -0.18 7.57
C THR A 110 0.42 -1.17 7.09
N VAL A 111 0.79 -2.45 6.99
CA VAL A 111 -0.09 -3.54 6.60
C VAL A 111 -0.33 -4.48 7.77
N TYR A 112 -1.59 -4.75 8.07
CA TYR A 112 -2.05 -5.80 8.98
C TYR A 112 -2.57 -6.97 8.13
N PRO A 113 -1.71 -7.95 7.77
CA PRO A 113 -2.05 -8.96 6.77
C PRO A 113 -3.10 -9.93 7.28
N TYR A 114 -3.92 -10.46 6.36
CA TYR A 114 -4.82 -11.57 6.65
C TYR A 114 -4.08 -12.91 6.82
N ILE A 115 -2.87 -12.99 6.29
CA ILE A 115 -1.99 -14.16 6.45
C ILE A 115 -1.73 -14.38 7.93
N LEU A 116 -1.93 -15.61 8.41
CA LEU A 116 -1.85 -16.00 9.82
C LEU A 116 -2.96 -15.42 10.74
N ALA A 117 -3.93 -14.67 10.21
CA ALA A 117 -4.98 -14.05 11.02
C ALA A 117 -5.90 -15.07 11.75
N LYS A 118 -5.94 -16.30 11.27
CA LYS A 118 -6.71 -17.41 11.89
C LYS A 118 -5.94 -18.09 13.04
N LEU A 119 -4.63 -17.85 13.16
CA LEU A 119 -3.83 -18.40 14.23
C LEU A 119 -3.92 -17.53 15.51
N PRO A 120 -3.83 -18.15 16.70
CA PRO A 120 -3.62 -17.40 17.92
C PRO A 120 -2.40 -16.49 17.80
N ARG A 121 -2.48 -15.26 18.31
CA ARG A 121 -1.45 -14.23 18.13
C ARG A 121 -0.03 -14.70 18.53
N VAL A 122 0.05 -15.47 19.61
CA VAL A 122 1.34 -16.00 20.11
C VAL A 122 1.95 -17.00 19.10
N LEU A 123 1.13 -17.90 18.54
CA LEU A 123 1.56 -18.88 17.54
C LEU A 123 1.90 -18.24 16.18
N ALA A 124 1.25 -17.14 15.86
CA ALA A 124 1.51 -16.38 14.63
C ALA A 124 2.80 -15.56 14.69
N LEU A 125 3.37 -15.30 15.88
CA LEU A 125 4.51 -14.39 16.05
C LEU A 125 5.76 -14.84 15.28
N LEU A 126 6.24 -16.05 15.49
CA LEU A 126 7.44 -16.54 14.83
C LEU A 126 7.29 -16.63 13.31
N PRO A 127 6.22 -17.26 12.75
CA PRO A 127 6.00 -17.24 11.30
C PRO A 127 5.86 -15.82 10.74
N HIS A 128 5.26 -14.89 11.49
CA HIS A 128 5.16 -13.50 11.07
C HIS A 128 6.55 -12.84 10.97
N ILE A 129 7.35 -12.93 12.03
CA ILE A 129 8.68 -12.29 12.07
C ILE A 129 9.63 -12.87 11.02
N LEU A 130 9.63 -14.20 10.85
CA LEU A 130 10.63 -14.89 10.02
C LEU A 130 10.23 -14.98 8.54
N TRP A 131 8.93 -14.91 8.23
CA TRP A 131 8.45 -15.19 6.88
C TRP A 131 7.57 -14.08 6.29
N VAL A 132 6.53 -13.63 7.01
CA VAL A 132 5.55 -12.66 6.47
C VAL A 132 6.14 -11.25 6.45
N ARG A 133 6.65 -10.79 7.60
CA ARG A 133 7.15 -9.42 7.78
C ARG A 133 8.29 -9.04 6.81
N PRO A 134 9.35 -9.85 6.63
CA PRO A 134 10.43 -9.49 5.69
C PRO A 134 9.94 -9.36 4.25
N ARG A 135 9.01 -10.22 3.82
CA ARG A 135 8.44 -10.16 2.47
C ARG A 135 7.57 -8.94 2.28
N LEU A 136 6.71 -8.61 3.26
CA LEU A 136 5.90 -7.40 3.20
C LEU A 136 6.75 -6.14 3.27
N GLN A 137 7.79 -6.08 4.09
CA GLN A 137 8.70 -4.92 4.12
C GLN A 137 9.42 -4.73 2.79
N LYS A 138 9.89 -5.80 2.15
CA LYS A 138 10.46 -5.74 0.80
C LYS A 138 9.43 -5.23 -0.22
N TYR A 139 8.20 -5.72 -0.15
CA TYR A 139 7.10 -5.27 -0.99
C TYR A 139 6.83 -3.78 -0.80
N LEU A 140 6.61 -3.34 0.44
CA LEU A 140 6.30 -1.95 0.77
C LEU A 140 7.44 -1.00 0.36
N LYS A 141 8.69 -1.40 0.57
CA LYS A 141 9.85 -0.64 0.09
C LYS A 141 9.77 -0.41 -1.41
N SER A 142 9.52 -1.46 -2.19
CA SER A 142 9.42 -1.37 -3.65
C SER A 142 8.23 -0.49 -4.09
N VAL A 143 7.08 -0.61 -3.41
CA VAL A 143 5.89 0.21 -3.71
C VAL A 143 6.17 1.68 -3.44
N ILE A 144 6.70 2.03 -2.27
CA ILE A 144 7.00 3.43 -1.92
C ILE A 144 8.10 4.00 -2.82
N SER A 145 9.13 3.20 -3.15
CA SER A 145 10.17 3.60 -4.12
C SER A 145 9.60 3.86 -5.52
N GLY A 146 8.51 3.20 -5.90
CA GLY A 146 7.81 3.47 -7.16
C GLY A 146 7.16 4.84 -7.20
N PHE A 147 6.58 5.31 -6.11
CA PHE A 147 6.07 6.69 -5.98
C PHE A 147 7.21 7.70 -6.05
N GLN A 148 8.33 7.45 -5.39
CA GLN A 148 9.51 8.29 -5.47
C GLN A 148 10.02 8.39 -6.91
N TYR A 149 10.17 7.26 -7.59
CA TYR A 149 10.59 7.21 -9.00
C TYR A 149 9.68 8.07 -9.89
N HIS A 150 8.37 7.93 -9.73
CA HIS A 150 7.40 8.70 -10.52
C HIS A 150 7.48 10.21 -10.24
N LEU A 151 7.61 10.62 -8.99
CA LEU A 151 7.77 12.02 -8.61
C LEU A 151 9.07 12.63 -9.18
N GLU A 152 10.16 11.88 -9.18
CA GLU A 152 11.48 12.36 -9.64
C GLU A 152 11.59 12.42 -11.18
N HIS A 153 10.95 11.50 -11.89
CA HIS A 153 11.11 11.34 -13.34
C HIS A 153 9.89 11.75 -14.17
N GLY A 154 8.70 11.85 -13.56
CA GLY A 154 7.44 12.07 -14.27
C GLY A 154 7.01 10.89 -15.13
N GLU A 155 7.64 9.73 -14.98
CA GLU A 155 7.45 8.56 -15.82
C GLU A 155 6.83 7.40 -15.05
N LYS A 156 6.29 6.43 -15.78
CA LYS A 156 5.81 5.17 -15.21
C LYS A 156 7.00 4.34 -14.72
N VAL A 157 6.92 3.84 -13.48
CA VAL A 157 7.91 2.91 -12.96
C VAL A 157 7.92 1.61 -13.78
N PRO A 158 9.09 1.13 -14.25
CA PRO A 158 9.16 -0.13 -14.97
C PRO A 158 8.73 -1.32 -14.11
N ARG A 159 8.17 -2.34 -14.75
CA ARG A 159 7.77 -3.58 -14.06
C ARG A 159 8.97 -4.24 -13.38
N ASN A 160 8.80 -4.64 -12.12
CA ASN A 160 9.86 -5.25 -11.30
C ASN A 160 11.14 -4.40 -11.18
N HIS A 161 11.04 -3.06 -11.30
CA HIS A 161 12.19 -2.15 -11.32
C HIS A 161 13.15 -2.35 -10.12
N PHE A 162 12.60 -2.59 -8.94
CA PHE A 162 13.35 -2.83 -7.71
C PHE A 162 13.55 -4.32 -7.40
N GLY A 163 13.42 -5.18 -8.40
CA GLY A 163 13.51 -6.64 -8.30
C GLY A 163 12.14 -7.31 -8.18
N ARG A 164 12.13 -8.60 -8.47
CA ARG A 164 10.91 -9.43 -8.42
C ARG A 164 10.49 -9.71 -6.99
N HIS A 165 9.19 -9.90 -6.80
CA HIS A 165 8.60 -10.27 -5.51
C HIS A 165 7.85 -11.61 -5.63
N PRO A 166 8.08 -12.58 -4.70
CA PRO A 166 7.54 -13.94 -4.82
C PRO A 166 6.01 -14.01 -4.78
N TRP A 167 5.33 -12.98 -4.26
CA TRP A 167 3.87 -12.98 -4.12
C TRP A 167 3.16 -12.15 -5.18
N PHE A 168 3.86 -11.25 -5.90
CA PHE A 168 3.21 -10.23 -6.72
C PHE A 168 3.83 -10.03 -8.11
N SER A 169 4.96 -10.70 -8.41
CA SER A 169 5.60 -10.62 -9.73
C SER A 169 5.18 -11.74 -10.65
#